data_9c2d073d60f72f67397c4299e569f8e0
#
_entry.id   9c2d073d60f72f67397c4299e569f8e0
#
_cell.length_a   1.000
_cell.length_b   1.000
_cell.length_c   1.000
_cell.angle_alpha   90.00
_cell.angle_beta   90.00
_cell.angle_gamma   90.00
#
_symmetry.space_group_name_H-M   'P 1'
#
loop_
_entity.id
_entity.type
_entity.pdbx_description
1 polymer ?
#
loop_
_entity_poly.entity_id
_entity_poly.type
_entity_poly.pdbx_seq_one_letter_code
_entity_poly.pdbx_strand_id
1 'polypeptide(L)'
;RLPDDILIRASAMVPDTWHAQFSACWRRYRYTFYTDQRPNLFVRPFVWHYYRQHLDQGKIQTALDAMVGHHDMTAFHRARSGKSHSWVDLQAAECRRQGAFLTVELQAKGFLYGMVRLIMGLVVKVGSGELTPAEFGQLWQQRQRHRVRYAAPAQGLCLLRVGYADIPFASEVWFDTQPHFFLGSAVA
;
A
#
# COMPACT_ATOMS: atom_id res chain seq x y z
N ARG A 1 -8.98 -11.66 27.16
CA ARG A 1 -10.06 -11.40 26.22
C ARG A 1 -9.57 -10.34 25.24
N LEU A 2 -9.69 -10.59 23.94
CA LEU A 2 -9.32 -9.65 22.88
C LEU A 2 -10.54 -8.78 22.53
N PRO A 3 -10.32 -7.55 22.00
CA PRO A 3 -11.35 -6.77 21.32
C PRO A 3 -11.98 -7.55 20.16
N ASP A 4 -13.21 -7.20 19.78
CA ASP A 4 -13.99 -7.93 18.76
C ASP A 4 -13.42 -7.81 17.34
N ASP A 5 -12.54 -6.82 17.11
CA ASP A 5 -11.84 -6.56 15.86
C ASP A 5 -10.45 -7.23 15.76
N ILE A 6 -10.08 -8.07 16.76
CA ILE A 6 -8.82 -8.82 16.77
C ILE A 6 -9.08 -10.31 16.83
N LEU A 7 -8.61 -11.04 15.82
CA LEU A 7 -8.68 -12.49 15.73
C LEU A 7 -7.29 -13.11 15.67
N ILE A 8 -6.98 -14.01 16.61
CA ILE A 8 -5.78 -14.85 16.53
C ILE A 8 -6.14 -16.09 15.70
N ARG A 9 -5.45 -16.25 14.56
CA ARG A 9 -5.66 -17.39 13.63
C ARG A 9 -4.82 -18.59 14.01
N ALA A 10 -3.59 -18.36 14.47
CA ALA A 10 -2.67 -19.40 14.88
C ALA A 10 -1.61 -18.86 15.84
N SER A 11 -0.98 -19.75 16.60
CA SER A 11 0.22 -19.47 17.40
C SER A 11 1.21 -20.63 17.25
N ALA A 12 2.50 -20.33 17.30
CA ALA A 12 3.56 -21.32 17.22
C ALA A 12 4.77 -20.93 18.07
N MET A 13 5.51 -21.95 18.52
CA MET A 13 6.83 -21.73 19.12
C MET A 13 7.83 -21.38 18.03
N VAL A 14 8.68 -20.41 18.32
CA VAL A 14 9.77 -19.96 17.44
C VAL A 14 11.08 -19.94 18.22
N PRO A 15 12.25 -20.00 17.56
CA PRO A 15 13.53 -19.84 18.23
C PRO A 15 13.65 -18.50 18.98
N ASP A 16 14.39 -18.47 20.09
CA ASP A 16 14.59 -17.26 20.90
C ASP A 16 15.25 -16.10 20.14
N THR A 17 15.96 -16.42 19.06
CA THR A 17 16.56 -15.43 18.13
C THR A 17 15.56 -14.80 17.18
N TRP A 18 14.35 -15.34 17.09
CA TRP A 18 13.33 -14.84 16.18
C TRP A 18 12.67 -13.56 16.71
N HIS A 19 12.47 -12.60 15.83
CA HIS A 19 11.86 -11.33 16.19
C HIS A 19 10.82 -10.90 15.13
N ALA A 20 9.57 -10.65 15.51
CA ALA A 20 8.48 -10.36 14.61
C ALA A 20 8.75 -9.21 13.61
N GLN A 21 9.50 -8.19 14.03
CA GLN A 21 9.86 -7.06 13.18
C GLN A 21 11.14 -7.28 12.38
N PHE A 22 12.20 -7.81 13.03
CA PHE A 22 13.54 -7.85 12.43
C PHE A 22 13.78 -9.11 11.60
N SER A 23 13.13 -10.23 11.92
CA SER A 23 13.20 -11.46 11.12
C SER A 23 12.33 -11.40 9.87
N ALA A 24 11.48 -10.38 9.74
CA ALA A 24 10.63 -10.21 8.57
C ALA A 24 11.46 -9.85 7.32
N CYS A 25 11.30 -10.65 6.26
CA CYS A 25 12.01 -10.50 4.98
C CYS A 25 11.35 -9.47 4.07
N TRP A 26 10.03 -9.37 4.10
CA TRP A 26 9.26 -8.38 3.32
C TRP A 26 7.94 -8.03 4.00
N ARG A 27 7.36 -6.89 3.58
CA ARG A 27 6.03 -6.41 3.96
C ARG A 27 5.27 -6.06 2.71
N ARG A 28 4.00 -6.42 2.66
CA ARG A 28 3.09 -6.07 1.57
C ARG A 28 1.94 -5.24 2.11
N TYR A 29 1.78 -4.05 1.54
CA TYR A 29 0.70 -3.13 1.85
C TYR A 29 -0.26 -3.07 0.67
N ARG A 30 -1.56 -2.99 0.96
CA ARG A 30 -2.60 -2.63 0.01
C ARG A 30 -3.19 -1.28 0.38
N TYR A 31 -3.39 -0.45 -0.61
CA TYR A 31 -4.18 0.76 -0.48
C TYR A 31 -5.40 0.66 -1.37
N THR A 32 -6.60 0.94 -0.81
CA THR A 32 -7.86 0.78 -1.53
C THR A 32 -8.54 2.13 -1.73
N PHE A 33 -8.84 2.43 -2.99
CA PHE A 33 -9.70 3.53 -3.39
C PHE A 33 -11.09 2.99 -3.74
N TYR A 34 -12.13 3.73 -3.39
CA TYR A 34 -13.49 3.51 -3.83
C TYR A 34 -13.91 4.68 -4.72
N THR A 35 -14.23 4.43 -5.99
CA THR A 35 -14.34 5.45 -7.04
C THR A 35 -15.77 5.69 -7.53
N ASP A 36 -16.78 5.03 -6.95
CA ASP A 36 -18.18 5.32 -7.25
C ASP A 36 -18.56 6.73 -6.75
N GLN A 37 -19.47 7.38 -7.42
CA GLN A 37 -19.99 8.69 -7.00
C GLN A 37 -20.73 8.61 -5.66
N ARG A 38 -21.46 7.52 -5.44
CA ARG A 38 -22.21 7.27 -4.20
C ARG A 38 -21.33 6.60 -3.16
N PRO A 39 -21.25 7.15 -1.94
CA PRO A 39 -20.48 6.51 -0.87
C PRO A 39 -21.13 5.18 -0.46
N ASN A 40 -20.31 4.17 -0.25
CA ASN A 40 -20.73 2.91 0.36
C ASN A 40 -20.34 2.92 1.85
N LEU A 41 -21.36 2.91 2.72
CA LEU A 41 -21.18 3.04 4.16
C LEU A 41 -20.47 1.83 4.77
N PHE A 42 -20.64 0.64 4.20
CA PHE A 42 -20.04 -0.61 4.73
C PHE A 42 -18.53 -0.67 4.48
N VAL A 43 -18.05 -0.12 3.37
CA VAL A 43 -16.61 -0.15 3.04
C VAL A 43 -15.89 1.15 3.40
N ARG A 44 -16.63 2.22 3.72
CA ARG A 44 -16.09 3.55 4.03
C ARG A 44 -14.97 3.55 5.07
N PRO A 45 -14.99 2.75 6.14
CA PRO A 45 -13.91 2.71 7.13
C PRO A 45 -12.59 2.13 6.60
N PHE A 46 -12.61 1.46 5.43
CA PHE A 46 -11.48 0.69 4.89
C PHE A 46 -10.97 1.19 3.55
N VAL A 47 -11.54 2.29 3.02
CA VAL A 47 -11.21 2.80 1.70
C VAL A 47 -11.04 4.32 1.71
N TRP A 48 -10.28 4.84 0.75
CA TRP A 48 -10.37 6.24 0.40
C TRP A 48 -11.46 6.41 -0.64
N HIS A 49 -12.60 6.99 -0.28
CA HIS A 49 -13.65 7.36 -1.24
C HIS A 49 -13.17 8.54 -2.08
N TYR A 50 -12.76 8.25 -3.31
CA TYR A 50 -12.26 9.21 -4.28
C TYR A 50 -13.13 9.17 -5.55
N TYR A 51 -14.01 10.13 -5.69
CA TYR A 51 -15.02 10.18 -6.76
C TYR A 51 -14.93 11.45 -7.63
N ARG A 52 -14.00 12.35 -7.31
CA ARG A 52 -13.92 13.66 -7.99
C ARG A 52 -13.49 13.56 -9.44
N GLN A 53 -12.61 12.63 -9.73
CA GLN A 53 -12.03 12.41 -11.05
C GLN A 53 -11.83 10.91 -11.28
N HIS A 54 -11.88 10.50 -12.55
CA HIS A 54 -11.50 9.12 -12.89
C HIS A 54 -10.02 8.88 -12.61
N LEU A 55 -9.72 7.74 -12.03
CA LEU A 55 -8.34 7.30 -11.81
C LEU A 55 -7.97 6.28 -12.89
N ASP A 56 -7.08 6.67 -13.78
CA ASP A 56 -6.57 5.81 -14.85
C ASP A 56 -5.59 4.77 -14.28
N GLN A 57 -5.99 3.50 -14.31
CA GLN A 57 -5.19 2.38 -13.81
C GLN A 57 -3.86 2.23 -14.58
N GLY A 58 -3.87 2.41 -15.91
CA GLY A 58 -2.69 2.23 -16.76
C GLY A 58 -1.61 3.28 -16.45
N LYS A 59 -2.01 4.55 -16.31
CA LYS A 59 -1.08 5.61 -15.91
C LYS A 59 -0.49 5.37 -14.53
N ILE A 60 -1.32 4.91 -13.58
CA ILE A 60 -0.87 4.55 -12.24
C ILE A 60 0.13 3.40 -12.31
N GLN A 61 -0.18 2.33 -13.03
CA GLN A 61 0.73 1.18 -13.16
C GLN A 61 2.08 1.61 -13.76
N THR A 62 2.07 2.38 -14.85
CA THR A 62 3.29 2.90 -15.47
C THR A 62 4.16 3.70 -14.49
N ALA A 63 3.53 4.53 -13.64
CA ALA A 63 4.27 5.29 -12.64
C ALA A 63 4.85 4.39 -11.52
N LEU A 64 4.12 3.35 -11.14
CA LEU A 64 4.55 2.40 -10.11
C LEU A 64 5.66 1.47 -10.60
N ASP A 65 5.62 1.04 -11.86
CA ASP A 65 6.66 0.19 -12.47
C ASP A 65 8.04 0.82 -12.38
N ALA A 66 8.12 2.14 -12.55
CA ALA A 66 9.38 2.90 -12.43
C ALA A 66 9.96 2.92 -11.01
N MET A 67 9.16 2.58 -9.99
CA MET A 67 9.59 2.54 -8.59
C MET A 67 10.14 1.18 -8.16
N VAL A 68 9.91 0.12 -8.95
CA VAL A 68 10.39 -1.23 -8.63
C VAL A 68 11.90 -1.28 -8.69
N GLY A 69 12.53 -1.89 -7.68
CA GLY A 69 13.97 -1.97 -7.53
C GLY A 69 14.50 -1.28 -6.28
N HIS A 70 15.82 -1.14 -6.21
CA HIS A 70 16.54 -0.53 -5.08
C HIS A 70 16.80 0.95 -5.36
N HIS A 71 16.06 1.83 -4.69
CA HIS A 71 16.07 3.27 -4.96
C HIS A 71 16.16 4.11 -3.70
N ASP A 72 16.70 5.32 -3.85
CA ASP A 72 16.65 6.36 -2.83
C ASP A 72 15.27 7.02 -2.80
N MET A 73 14.50 6.71 -1.78
CA MET A 73 13.15 7.19 -1.56
C MET A 73 13.07 8.43 -0.65
N THR A 74 14.12 9.27 -0.64
CA THR A 74 14.19 10.49 0.19
C THR A 74 12.97 11.40 -0.01
N ALA A 75 12.40 11.47 -1.22
CA ALA A 75 11.19 12.25 -1.48
C ALA A 75 10.01 11.83 -0.58
N PHE A 76 9.95 10.57 -0.16
CA PHE A 76 8.91 9.99 0.69
C PHE A 76 9.35 9.81 2.15
N HIS A 77 10.49 10.37 2.53
CA HIS A 77 11.02 10.28 3.88
C HIS A 77 10.46 11.41 4.75
N ARG A 78 9.74 11.08 5.82
CA ARG A 78 9.31 12.07 6.83
C ARG A 78 10.44 12.37 7.81
N ALA A 79 10.58 13.63 8.21
CA ALA A 79 11.44 13.99 9.34
C ALA A 79 11.05 13.17 10.58
N ARG A 80 12.04 12.78 11.38
CA ARG A 80 11.87 11.99 12.61
C ARG A 80 11.43 10.52 12.38
N SER A 81 11.73 9.93 11.22
CA SER A 81 11.39 8.52 10.95
C SER A 81 12.30 7.49 11.64
N GLY A 82 13.35 7.94 12.33
CA GLY A 82 14.29 7.07 13.04
C GLY A 82 15.22 6.22 12.16
N LYS A 83 15.08 6.30 10.82
CA LYS A 83 15.98 5.61 9.89
C LYS A 83 17.15 6.50 9.48
N SER A 84 18.35 5.93 9.45
CA SER A 84 19.60 6.59 9.03
C SER A 84 19.71 6.78 7.51
N HIS A 85 18.90 6.07 6.72
CA HIS A 85 18.92 6.12 5.25
C HIS A 85 17.51 6.06 4.66
N SER A 86 17.39 6.50 3.42
CA SER A 86 16.13 6.51 2.65
C SER A 86 16.08 5.45 1.55
N TRP A 87 17.04 4.55 1.48
CA TRP A 87 17.08 3.48 0.48
C TRP A 87 16.03 2.42 0.79
N VAL A 88 15.25 2.07 -0.22
CA VAL A 88 14.19 1.05 -0.15
C VAL A 88 14.32 0.13 -1.36
N ASP A 89 14.20 -1.17 -1.10
CA ASP A 89 14.11 -2.22 -2.11
C ASP A 89 12.63 -2.55 -2.31
N LEU A 90 12.01 -1.92 -3.32
CA LEU A 90 10.63 -2.16 -3.71
C LEU A 90 10.59 -3.36 -4.67
N GLN A 91 10.10 -4.49 -4.18
CA GLN A 91 10.12 -5.78 -4.87
C GLN A 91 8.97 -5.94 -5.87
N ALA A 92 7.82 -5.35 -5.57
CA ALA A 92 6.64 -5.36 -6.44
C ALA A 92 5.75 -4.15 -6.19
N ALA A 93 5.10 -3.69 -7.26
CA ALA A 93 4.11 -2.63 -7.24
C ALA A 93 3.02 -2.95 -8.27
N GLU A 94 1.77 -2.99 -7.85
CA GLU A 94 0.67 -3.42 -8.69
C GLU A 94 -0.56 -2.57 -8.48
N CYS A 95 -1.23 -2.18 -9.56
CA CYS A 95 -2.49 -1.46 -9.55
C CYS A 95 -3.55 -2.30 -10.24
N ARG A 96 -4.65 -2.61 -9.57
CA ARG A 96 -5.78 -3.38 -10.10
C ARG A 96 -7.09 -2.64 -9.90
N ARG A 97 -7.98 -2.73 -10.91
CA ARG A 97 -9.35 -2.25 -10.81
C ARG A 97 -10.33 -3.42 -10.84
N GLN A 98 -11.28 -3.39 -9.91
CA GLN A 98 -12.41 -4.30 -9.88
C GLN A 98 -13.69 -3.50 -9.60
N GLY A 99 -14.45 -3.22 -10.62
CA GLY A 99 -15.62 -2.35 -10.53
C GLY A 99 -15.24 -0.96 -10.00
N ALA A 100 -15.89 -0.53 -8.93
CA ALA A 100 -15.64 0.75 -8.27
C ALA A 100 -14.36 0.75 -7.39
N PHE A 101 -13.75 -0.41 -7.15
CA PHE A 101 -12.52 -0.49 -6.37
C PHE A 101 -11.29 -0.37 -7.27
N LEU A 102 -10.36 0.47 -6.86
CA LEU A 102 -9.01 0.52 -7.37
C LEU A 102 -8.07 0.21 -6.22
N THR A 103 -7.25 -0.81 -6.35
CA THR A 103 -6.27 -1.23 -5.33
C THR A 103 -4.87 -1.02 -5.83
N VAL A 104 -3.99 -0.55 -4.95
CA VAL A 104 -2.54 -0.50 -5.19
C VAL A 104 -1.85 -1.34 -4.13
N GLU A 105 -1.06 -2.32 -4.56
CA GLU A 105 -0.24 -3.14 -3.69
C GLU A 105 1.23 -2.82 -3.89
N LEU A 106 1.94 -2.67 -2.78
CA LEU A 106 3.38 -2.45 -2.75
C LEU A 106 4.03 -3.47 -1.82
N GLN A 107 5.08 -4.14 -2.31
CA GLN A 107 5.89 -5.05 -1.52
C GLN A 107 7.33 -4.58 -1.47
N ALA A 108 7.91 -4.55 -0.27
CA ALA A 108 9.30 -4.17 -0.06
C ALA A 108 9.90 -4.91 1.14
N LYS A 109 11.22 -4.98 1.19
CA LYS A 109 11.96 -5.44 2.38
C LYS A 109 11.63 -4.60 3.62
N GLY A 110 11.36 -3.32 3.41
CA GLY A 110 10.89 -2.40 4.44
C GLY A 110 10.47 -1.06 3.84
N PHE A 111 9.63 -0.33 4.53
CA PHE A 111 9.15 0.98 4.11
C PHE A 111 9.63 2.08 5.06
N LEU A 112 9.73 3.31 4.57
CA LEU A 112 9.91 4.49 5.39
C LEU A 112 8.59 4.84 6.09
N TYR A 113 8.66 5.54 7.22
CA TYR A 113 7.46 5.94 7.95
C TYR A 113 6.54 6.82 7.11
N GLY A 114 5.30 6.37 6.93
CA GLY A 114 4.28 7.05 6.14
C GLY A 114 4.49 7.03 4.62
N MET A 115 5.53 6.34 4.11
CA MET A 115 5.91 6.29 2.70
C MET A 115 4.74 5.86 1.80
N VAL A 116 4.09 4.75 2.09
CA VAL A 116 2.99 4.24 1.25
C VAL A 116 1.89 5.29 1.07
N ARG A 117 1.47 5.96 2.14
CA ARG A 117 0.44 7.00 2.05
C ARG A 117 0.89 8.24 1.28
N LEU A 118 2.17 8.60 1.34
CA LEU A 118 2.73 9.69 0.53
C LEU A 118 2.75 9.32 -0.96
N ILE A 119 3.12 8.07 -1.29
CA ILE A 119 3.04 7.55 -2.66
C ILE A 119 1.59 7.62 -3.15
N MET A 120 0.62 7.15 -2.36
CA MET A 120 -0.81 7.16 -2.75
C MET A 120 -1.35 8.59 -2.95
N GLY A 121 -0.88 9.56 -2.20
CA GLY A 121 -1.23 10.97 -2.41
C GLY A 121 -0.78 11.52 -3.77
N LEU A 122 0.34 11.01 -4.32
CA LEU A 122 0.80 11.34 -5.67
C LEU A 122 0.16 10.45 -6.74
N VAL A 123 -0.07 9.18 -6.44
CA VAL A 123 -0.74 8.23 -7.35
C VAL A 123 -2.11 8.75 -7.80
N VAL A 124 -2.86 9.36 -6.90
CA VAL A 124 -4.13 10.02 -7.25
C VAL A 124 -3.92 11.10 -8.33
N LYS A 125 -2.88 11.91 -8.22
CA LYS A 125 -2.56 12.95 -9.21
C LYS A 125 -2.15 12.37 -10.56
N VAL A 126 -1.48 11.23 -10.55
CA VAL A 126 -1.14 10.52 -11.79
C VAL A 126 -2.39 9.93 -12.42
N GLY A 127 -3.22 9.26 -11.64
CA GLY A 127 -4.46 8.65 -12.12
C GLY A 127 -5.46 9.66 -12.64
N SER A 128 -5.56 10.84 -12.03
CA SER A 128 -6.43 11.94 -12.46
C SER A 128 -5.87 12.73 -13.65
N GLY A 129 -4.59 12.53 -14.01
CA GLY A 129 -3.91 13.27 -15.07
C GLY A 129 -3.34 14.62 -14.67
N GLU A 130 -3.35 14.97 -13.37
CA GLU A 130 -2.68 16.16 -12.85
C GLU A 130 -1.14 16.06 -12.92
N LEU A 131 -0.62 14.83 -12.92
CA LEU A 131 0.79 14.50 -13.14
C LEU A 131 0.90 13.41 -14.21
N THR A 132 1.88 13.51 -15.06
CA THR A 132 2.26 12.40 -15.94
C THR A 132 3.09 11.37 -15.15
N PRO A 133 3.16 10.10 -15.58
CA PRO A 133 4.06 9.12 -14.99
C PRO A 133 5.53 9.56 -15.01
N ALA A 134 5.96 10.29 -16.05
CA ALA A 134 7.32 10.82 -16.15
C ALA A 134 7.60 11.90 -15.10
N GLU A 135 6.69 12.85 -14.91
CA GLU A 135 6.82 13.89 -13.87
C GLU A 135 6.81 13.28 -12.46
N PHE A 136 5.98 12.25 -12.21
CA PHE A 136 6.02 11.49 -10.98
C PHE A 136 7.40 10.86 -10.77
N GLY A 137 7.97 10.23 -11.80
CA GLY A 137 9.32 9.66 -11.78
C GLY A 137 10.39 10.70 -11.44
N GLN A 138 10.38 11.85 -12.13
CA GLN A 138 11.32 12.96 -11.88
C GLN A 138 11.22 13.48 -10.44
N LEU A 139 10.01 13.61 -9.91
CA LEU A 139 9.76 14.15 -8.58
C LEU A 139 10.49 13.33 -7.49
N TRP A 140 10.39 12.01 -7.49
CA TRP A 140 11.03 11.22 -6.46
C TRP A 140 12.50 10.94 -6.74
N GLN A 141 12.91 10.77 -8.01
CA GLN A 141 14.32 10.61 -8.40
C GLN A 141 15.16 11.86 -8.07
N GLN A 142 14.60 13.05 -8.25
CA GLN A 142 15.24 14.31 -7.89
C GLN A 142 15.06 14.68 -6.41
N ARG A 143 14.54 13.77 -5.58
CA ARG A 143 14.36 13.96 -4.13
C ARG A 143 13.55 15.20 -3.76
N GLN A 144 12.56 15.60 -4.57
CA GLN A 144 11.77 16.82 -4.40
C GLN A 144 10.75 16.69 -3.25
N ARG A 145 11.23 16.45 -2.04
CA ARG A 145 10.42 16.24 -0.83
C ARG A 145 9.40 17.36 -0.57
N HIS A 146 9.75 18.59 -0.90
CA HIS A 146 8.87 19.76 -0.71
C HIS A 146 7.58 19.66 -1.52
N ARG A 147 7.55 18.88 -2.60
CA ARG A 147 6.37 18.61 -3.43
C ARG A 147 5.55 17.40 -2.94
N VAL A 148 6.10 16.55 -2.06
CA VAL A 148 5.46 15.36 -1.52
C VAL A 148 4.91 15.67 -0.12
N ARG A 149 3.84 16.45 -0.04
CA ARG A 149 3.29 16.93 1.24
C ARG A 149 2.03 16.22 1.67
N TYR A 150 1.23 15.76 0.72
CA TYR A 150 -0.07 15.17 1.01
C TYR A 150 0.05 13.66 1.20
N ALA A 151 -0.29 13.19 2.40
CA ALA A 151 -0.42 11.77 2.68
C ALA A 151 -1.89 11.35 2.54
N ALA A 152 -2.14 10.35 1.72
CA ALA A 152 -3.47 9.79 1.53
C ALA A 152 -4.12 9.39 2.88
N PRO A 153 -5.45 9.41 3.01
CA PRO A 153 -6.17 9.04 4.22
C PRO A 153 -5.74 7.68 4.78
N ALA A 154 -5.69 7.55 6.11
CA ALA A 154 -5.17 6.34 6.74
C ALA A 154 -6.05 5.12 6.52
N GLN A 155 -7.35 5.30 6.50
CA GLN A 155 -8.34 4.21 6.42
C GLN A 155 -8.25 3.36 5.14
N GLY A 156 -7.67 3.90 4.06
CA GLY A 156 -7.45 3.12 2.83
C GLY A 156 -6.26 2.16 2.91
N LEU A 157 -5.39 2.29 3.93
CA LEU A 157 -4.15 1.53 4.04
C LEU A 157 -4.33 0.28 4.90
N CYS A 158 -3.94 -0.87 4.34
CA CYS A 158 -3.89 -2.15 5.03
C CYS A 158 -2.48 -2.74 4.94
N LEU A 159 -1.90 -3.18 6.07
CA LEU A 159 -0.77 -4.11 6.06
C LEU A 159 -1.33 -5.49 5.72
N LEU A 160 -1.16 -5.89 4.45
CA LEU A 160 -1.78 -7.10 3.94
C LEU A 160 -1.05 -8.36 4.40
N ARG A 161 0.29 -8.33 4.37
CA ARG A 161 1.14 -9.47 4.75
C ARG A 161 2.52 -9.04 5.22
N VAL A 162 3.11 -9.89 6.05
CA VAL A 162 4.51 -9.84 6.44
C VAL A 162 5.14 -11.19 6.14
N GLY A 163 6.20 -11.23 5.34
CA GLY A 163 6.90 -12.47 4.98
C GLY A 163 8.13 -12.72 5.84
N TYR A 164 8.34 -13.97 6.18
CA TYR A 164 9.50 -14.48 6.89
C TYR A 164 10.13 -15.61 6.08
N ALA A 165 11.42 -15.89 6.28
CA ALA A 165 12.10 -17.02 5.62
C ALA A 165 11.47 -18.35 6.04
N ASP A 166 11.24 -18.50 7.36
CA ASP A 166 10.64 -19.68 7.95
C ASP A 166 9.37 -19.26 8.69
N ILE A 167 8.23 -19.69 8.19
CA ILE A 167 6.91 -19.49 8.83
C ILE A 167 6.43 -20.83 9.35
N PRO A 168 6.17 -20.94 10.66
CA PRO A 168 5.75 -22.21 11.27
C PRO A 168 4.25 -22.51 11.08
N PHE A 169 3.62 -21.93 10.05
CA PHE A 169 2.20 -22.12 9.76
C PHE A 169 1.98 -22.65 8.36
N ALA A 170 0.92 -23.43 8.18
CA ALA A 170 0.47 -23.88 6.87
C ALA A 170 0.13 -22.68 5.96
N SER A 171 0.36 -22.82 4.65
CA SER A 171 0.12 -21.78 3.66
C SER A 171 -1.33 -21.26 3.67
N GLU A 172 -2.31 -22.13 3.93
CA GLU A 172 -3.73 -21.80 4.00
C GLU A 172 -4.04 -20.81 5.10
N VAL A 173 -3.43 -20.94 6.28
CA VAL A 173 -3.57 -19.99 7.39
C VAL A 173 -2.98 -18.65 7.03
N TRP A 174 -1.89 -18.64 6.25
CA TRP A 174 -1.17 -17.46 5.83
C TRP A 174 -1.88 -16.70 4.70
N PHE A 175 -2.48 -17.40 3.74
CA PHE A 175 -3.05 -16.79 2.55
C PHE A 175 -4.51 -16.34 2.70
N ASP A 176 -5.25 -16.89 3.64
CA ASP A 176 -6.69 -16.65 3.81
C ASP A 176 -7.03 -15.36 4.60
N THR A 177 -6.12 -14.40 4.65
CA THR A 177 -6.32 -13.13 5.37
C THR A 177 -6.56 -11.93 4.46
N GLN A 178 -6.75 -12.14 3.16
CA GLN A 178 -6.98 -11.03 2.23
C GLN A 178 -8.39 -10.47 2.41
N PRO A 179 -8.54 -9.17 2.67
CA PRO A 179 -9.84 -8.53 2.62
C PRO A 179 -10.34 -8.52 1.17
N HIS A 180 -11.41 -9.24 0.90
CA HIS A 180 -12.12 -9.21 -0.37
C HIS A 180 -13.39 -8.40 -0.22
N PHE A 181 -13.53 -7.34 -1.02
CA PHE A 181 -14.79 -6.62 -1.14
C PHE A 181 -15.44 -7.02 -2.47
N PHE A 182 -16.52 -7.78 -2.40
CA PHE A 182 -17.39 -8.04 -3.54
C PHE A 182 -18.62 -7.14 -3.42
N LEU A 183 -18.70 -6.14 -4.28
CA LEU A 183 -19.98 -5.52 -4.60
C LEU A 183 -20.47 -6.23 -5.85
N GLY A 184 -21.57 -7.00 -5.74
CA GLY A 184 -22.21 -7.60 -6.90
C GLY A 184 -22.39 -6.55 -8.00
N SER A 185 -22.21 -6.95 -9.26
CA SER A 185 -22.60 -6.11 -10.39
C SER A 185 -24.06 -5.70 -10.17
N ALA A 186 -24.33 -4.40 -10.25
CA ALA A 186 -25.72 -3.94 -10.32
C ALA A 186 -26.38 -4.71 -11.47
N VAL A 187 -27.38 -5.50 -11.15
CA VAL A 187 -28.26 -6.10 -12.14
C VAL A 187 -28.90 -4.93 -12.84
N ALA A 188 -28.59 -4.76 -14.13
CA ALA A 188 -29.19 -3.76 -14.98
C ALA A 188 -30.68 -4.00 -15.16
#